data_597f654b3d2c18ec154d5a520dfc4766
#
_entry.id   597f654b3d2c18ec154d5a520dfc4766
#
_cell.length_a   1.000
_cell.length_b   1.000
_cell.length_c   1.000
_cell.angle_alpha   90.00
_cell.angle_beta   90.00
_cell.angle_gamma   90.00
#
_symmetry.space_group_name_H-M   'P 1'
#
loop_
_entity.id
_entity.type
_entity.pdbx_description
1 polymer ?
#
loop_
_entity_poly.entity_id
_entity_poly.type
_entity_poly.pdbx_seq_one_letter_code
_entity_poly.pdbx_strand_id
1 'polypeptide(L)'
;MSAQDTNTPVKEKENLNEVLLSWNSSSHPFKKRNKLFYQTVVAFTFLLVVIVFFLHEFMLIGVILSIAFVVYVISSVEPVEVTHKITPLGINNAGRLFRWNELYGFWFEEKYGLKIIVIQTRLPFPGQIRAVFPSEIKEKLKTIADKYLLYFEKPQKSLIDKLSDWIGQKFPMETTG
;
A
#
# COMPACT_ATOMS: atom_id res chain seq x y z
N MET A 1 11.36 54.26 39.31
CA MET A 1 11.76 54.05 37.88
C MET A 1 11.48 52.59 37.56
N SER A 2 10.47 52.40 36.78
CA SER A 2 9.84 51.09 36.54
C SER A 2 10.64 50.26 35.55
N ALA A 3 10.99 49.05 35.93
CA ALA A 3 11.41 48.01 35.01
C ALA A 3 10.14 47.28 34.53
N GLN A 4 9.85 47.39 33.27
CA GLN A 4 8.74 46.71 32.61
C GLN A 4 9.16 45.26 32.37
N ASP A 5 8.49 44.34 33.06
CA ASP A 5 8.49 42.91 32.72
C ASP A 5 7.77 42.69 31.41
N THR A 6 8.51 42.51 30.34
CA THR A 6 8.01 42.00 29.05
C THR A 6 7.90 40.49 29.16
N ASN A 7 6.77 40.06 29.69
CA ASN A 7 6.35 38.68 29.66
C ASN A 7 5.85 38.31 28.26
N THR A 8 6.77 38.01 27.37
CA THR A 8 6.46 37.43 26.07
C THR A 8 6.15 35.96 26.31
N PRO A 9 4.94 35.45 25.98
CA PRO A 9 4.67 34.03 26.11
C PRO A 9 5.61 33.25 25.19
N VAL A 10 6.48 32.48 25.81
CA VAL A 10 7.27 31.47 25.13
C VAL A 10 6.29 30.55 24.43
N LYS A 11 6.14 30.69 23.12
CA LYS A 11 5.49 29.70 22.28
C LYS A 11 6.15 28.36 22.60
N GLU A 12 5.39 27.53 23.27
CA GLU A 12 5.71 26.14 23.55
C GLU A 12 6.31 25.56 22.26
N LYS A 13 7.58 25.21 22.29
CA LYS A 13 8.25 24.56 21.15
C LYS A 13 7.54 23.22 21.04
N GLU A 14 6.57 23.18 20.15
CA GLU A 14 5.89 21.95 19.75
C GLU A 14 7.00 20.94 19.46
N ASN A 15 7.05 19.88 20.24
CA ASN A 15 8.08 18.86 20.10
C ASN A 15 7.91 18.20 18.72
N LEU A 16 8.63 18.71 17.74
CA LEU A 16 8.54 18.33 16.33
C LEU A 16 8.76 16.83 16.09
N ASN A 17 9.32 16.14 17.09
CA ASN A 17 9.52 14.69 17.07
C ASN A 17 8.45 13.91 17.84
N GLU A 18 7.41 14.55 18.35
CA GLU A 18 6.32 13.86 19.03
C GLU A 18 5.57 12.96 18.04
N VAL A 19 5.43 11.69 18.40
CA VAL A 19 4.67 10.72 17.59
C VAL A 19 3.18 10.85 17.94
N LEU A 20 2.39 11.46 17.07
CA LEU A 20 0.95 11.62 17.25
C LEU A 20 0.20 10.30 17.11
N LEU A 21 0.63 9.45 16.18
CA LEU A 21 0.08 8.12 15.95
C LEU A 21 1.15 7.21 15.34
N SER A 22 1.23 5.98 15.84
CA SER A 22 2.12 4.96 15.29
C SER A 22 1.39 3.63 15.17
N TRP A 23 1.61 2.91 14.07
CA TRP A 23 1.10 1.56 13.88
C TRP A 23 2.03 0.75 13.00
N ASN A 24 1.97 -0.56 13.16
CA ASN A 24 2.68 -1.50 12.30
C ASN A 24 1.69 -2.12 11.32
N SER A 25 2.10 -2.26 10.09
CA SER A 25 1.32 -2.98 9.09
C SER A 25 2.22 -3.57 8.00
N SER A 26 1.64 -4.41 7.18
CA SER A 26 2.33 -4.91 5.98
C SER A 26 2.68 -3.74 5.05
N SER A 27 3.87 -3.77 4.46
CA SER A 27 4.38 -2.74 3.53
C SER A 27 3.45 -2.50 2.34
N HIS A 28 2.65 -3.49 1.97
CA HIS A 28 1.64 -3.39 0.91
C HIS A 28 0.48 -4.37 1.18
N PRO A 29 -0.71 -4.12 0.61
CA PRO A 29 -1.83 -5.04 0.72
C PRO A 29 -1.45 -6.39 0.11
N PHE A 30 -1.34 -7.40 0.94
CA PHE A 30 -0.98 -8.75 0.54
C PHE A 30 -2.14 -9.70 0.83
N LYS A 31 -2.57 -10.44 -0.19
CA LYS A 31 -3.50 -11.55 -0.01
C LYS A 31 -2.68 -12.84 0.04
N LYS A 32 -2.59 -13.46 1.20
CA LYS A 32 -1.96 -14.77 1.33
C LYS A 32 -2.64 -15.74 0.36
N ARG A 33 -1.86 -16.27 -0.57
CA ARG A 33 -2.36 -17.23 -1.55
C ARG A 33 -2.73 -18.52 -0.82
N ASN A 34 -3.92 -19.02 -1.12
CA ASN A 34 -4.38 -20.28 -0.52
C ASN A 34 -3.72 -21.49 -1.21
N LYS A 35 -3.84 -22.66 -0.60
CA LYS A 35 -3.29 -23.90 -1.11
C LYS A 35 -3.77 -24.24 -2.54
N LEU A 36 -5.00 -23.85 -2.86
CA LEU A 36 -5.60 -24.07 -4.17
C LEU A 36 -4.86 -23.33 -5.28
N PHE A 37 -4.39 -22.12 -5.02
CA PHE A 37 -3.58 -21.35 -5.98
C PHE A 37 -2.31 -22.10 -6.38
N TYR A 38 -1.56 -22.63 -5.40
CA TYR A 38 -0.34 -23.38 -5.68
C TYR A 38 -0.62 -24.67 -6.43
N GLN A 39 -1.69 -25.37 -6.08
CA GLN A 39 -2.13 -26.59 -6.81
C GLN A 39 -2.48 -26.25 -8.26
N THR A 40 -3.19 -25.16 -8.52
CA THR A 40 -3.52 -24.71 -9.87
C THR A 40 -2.27 -24.35 -10.68
N VAL A 41 -1.33 -23.63 -10.09
CA VAL A 41 -0.06 -23.27 -10.76
C VAL A 41 0.73 -24.55 -11.12
N VAL A 42 0.84 -25.49 -10.19
CA VAL A 42 1.53 -26.77 -10.44
C VAL A 42 0.86 -27.58 -11.53
N ALA A 43 -0.47 -27.73 -11.48
CA ALA A 43 -1.24 -28.46 -12.47
C ALA A 43 -1.11 -27.86 -13.88
N PHE A 44 -1.19 -26.52 -13.98
CA PHE A 44 -1.05 -25.81 -15.23
C PHE A 44 0.38 -25.92 -15.79
N THR A 45 1.39 -25.75 -14.94
CA THR A 45 2.79 -25.92 -15.32
C THR A 45 3.05 -27.35 -15.81
N PHE A 46 2.54 -28.35 -15.10
CA PHE A 46 2.66 -29.75 -15.49
C PHE A 46 2.04 -30.01 -16.87
N LEU A 47 0.83 -29.50 -17.13
CA LEU A 47 0.16 -29.64 -18.41
C LEU A 47 1.01 -29.03 -19.55
N LEU A 48 1.55 -27.81 -19.34
CA LEU A 48 2.42 -27.15 -20.32
C LEU A 48 3.69 -27.96 -20.59
N VAL A 49 4.33 -28.46 -19.55
CA VAL A 49 5.53 -29.30 -19.68
C VAL A 49 5.26 -30.55 -20.51
N VAL A 50 4.11 -31.22 -20.27
CA VAL A 50 3.72 -32.41 -21.04
C VAL A 50 3.52 -32.09 -22.52
N ILE A 51 2.83 -30.97 -22.83
CA ILE A 51 2.64 -30.54 -24.23
C ILE A 51 3.98 -30.29 -24.92
N VAL A 52 4.87 -29.52 -24.27
CA VAL A 52 6.16 -29.13 -24.82
C VAL A 52 7.09 -30.33 -24.95
N PHE A 53 6.98 -31.30 -24.05
CA PHE A 53 7.72 -32.57 -24.13
C PHE A 53 7.38 -33.34 -25.42
N PHE A 54 6.10 -33.42 -25.77
CA PHE A 54 5.68 -34.06 -27.04
C PHE A 54 6.11 -33.28 -28.30
N LEU A 55 6.34 -31.96 -28.14
CA LEU A 55 6.91 -31.13 -29.23
C LEU A 55 8.42 -31.27 -29.37
N HIS A 56 9.08 -32.04 -28.49
CA HIS A 56 10.54 -32.26 -28.42
C HIS A 56 11.36 -30.97 -28.14
N GLU A 57 10.72 -29.93 -27.59
CA GLU A 57 11.31 -28.62 -27.30
C GLU A 57 11.87 -28.56 -25.86
N PHE A 58 12.92 -29.29 -25.57
CA PHE A 58 13.45 -29.43 -24.20
C PHE A 58 13.94 -28.11 -23.59
N MET A 59 14.48 -27.19 -24.39
CA MET A 59 14.88 -25.86 -23.91
C MET A 59 13.72 -25.08 -23.37
N LEU A 60 12.54 -25.17 -23.99
CA LEU A 60 11.34 -24.50 -23.58
C LEU A 60 10.80 -25.03 -22.24
N ILE A 61 11.00 -26.31 -21.94
CA ILE A 61 10.69 -26.89 -20.63
C ILE A 61 11.46 -26.16 -19.52
N GLY A 62 12.76 -25.91 -19.72
CA GLY A 62 13.58 -25.17 -18.77
C GLY A 62 13.06 -23.75 -18.52
N VAL A 63 12.60 -23.06 -19.56
CA VAL A 63 12.02 -21.73 -19.44
C VAL A 63 10.70 -21.78 -18.63
N ILE A 64 9.81 -22.73 -18.93
CA ILE A 64 8.52 -22.89 -18.22
C ILE A 64 8.75 -23.13 -16.74
N LEU A 65 9.67 -24.04 -16.39
CA LEU A 65 10.01 -24.36 -15.00
C LEU A 65 10.61 -23.14 -14.28
N SER A 66 11.47 -22.37 -14.95
CA SER A 66 12.03 -21.13 -14.40
C SER A 66 10.96 -20.10 -14.09
N ILE A 67 10.01 -19.89 -15.01
CA ILE A 67 8.90 -18.96 -14.78
C ILE A 67 8.02 -19.45 -13.63
N ALA A 68 7.67 -20.73 -13.59
CA ALA A 68 6.89 -21.31 -12.51
C ALA A 68 7.58 -21.16 -11.15
N PHE A 69 8.90 -21.33 -11.10
CA PHE A 69 9.70 -21.13 -9.90
C PHE A 69 9.64 -19.65 -9.44
N VAL A 70 9.82 -18.69 -10.36
CA VAL A 70 9.72 -17.26 -10.05
C VAL A 70 8.35 -16.91 -9.51
N VAL A 71 7.28 -17.40 -10.14
CA VAL A 71 5.88 -17.19 -9.66
C VAL A 71 5.70 -17.78 -8.26
N TYR A 72 6.23 -18.98 -8.01
CA TYR A 72 6.19 -19.61 -6.70
C TYR A 72 6.91 -18.76 -5.64
N VAL A 73 8.13 -18.32 -5.89
CA VAL A 73 8.93 -17.51 -4.96
C VAL A 73 8.21 -16.20 -4.64
N ILE A 74 7.78 -15.44 -5.66
CA ILE A 74 7.10 -14.16 -5.47
C ILE A 74 5.79 -14.33 -4.68
N SER A 75 5.08 -15.45 -4.90
CA SER A 75 3.81 -15.73 -4.22
C SER A 75 3.98 -16.22 -2.79
N SER A 76 5.17 -16.73 -2.43
CA SER A 76 5.47 -17.31 -1.11
C SER A 76 6.07 -16.30 -0.13
N VAL A 77 6.67 -15.21 -0.63
CA VAL A 77 7.30 -14.20 0.23
C VAL A 77 6.23 -13.32 0.85
N GLU A 78 6.12 -13.35 2.16
CA GLU A 78 5.25 -12.46 2.91
C GLU A 78 5.86 -11.04 2.93
N PRO A 79 5.02 -9.98 2.83
CA PRO A 79 5.50 -8.61 2.88
C PRO A 79 6.11 -8.30 4.25
N VAL A 80 7.18 -7.55 4.25
CA VAL A 80 7.83 -7.08 5.48
C VAL A 80 6.88 -6.16 6.24
N GLU A 81 6.80 -6.33 7.55
CA GLU A 81 6.12 -5.38 8.42
C GLU A 81 6.90 -4.07 8.45
N VAL A 82 6.17 -2.99 8.30
CA VAL A 82 6.72 -1.63 8.36
C VAL A 82 5.99 -0.81 9.40
N THR A 83 6.72 0.06 10.06
CA THR A 83 6.15 1.01 11.02
C THR A 83 5.79 2.30 10.30
N HIS A 84 4.55 2.71 10.46
CA HIS A 84 4.04 4.00 10.04
C HIS A 84 3.93 4.93 11.23
N LYS A 85 4.34 6.18 11.09
CA LYS A 85 4.26 7.19 12.16
C LYS A 85 3.74 8.49 11.59
N ILE A 86 2.84 9.11 12.33
CA ILE A 86 2.40 10.48 12.06
C ILE A 86 2.99 11.38 13.13
N THR A 87 3.62 12.44 12.68
CA THR A 87 4.26 13.46 13.51
C THR A 87 3.77 14.85 13.11
N PRO A 88 4.01 15.90 13.91
CA PRO A 88 3.72 17.28 13.52
C PRO A 88 4.44 17.72 12.25
N LEU A 89 5.57 17.07 11.89
CA LEU A 89 6.33 17.36 10.67
C LEU A 89 5.77 16.72 9.40
N GLY A 90 5.08 15.57 9.53
CA GLY A 90 4.62 14.80 8.39
C GLY A 90 4.38 13.33 8.71
N ILE A 91 4.30 12.53 7.67
CA ILE A 91 4.04 11.09 7.75
C ILE A 91 5.33 10.33 7.42
N ASN A 92 5.77 9.50 8.35
CA ASN A 92 6.84 8.53 8.10
C ASN A 92 6.21 7.22 7.62
N ASN A 93 6.50 6.86 6.37
CA ASN A 93 6.04 5.64 5.74
C ASN A 93 7.25 4.76 5.41
N ALA A 94 7.37 3.61 6.08
CA ALA A 94 8.47 2.67 5.87
C ALA A 94 9.87 3.30 5.98
N GLY A 95 10.07 4.18 6.96
CA GLY A 95 11.35 4.84 7.21
C GLY A 95 11.58 6.13 6.41
N ARG A 96 10.74 6.46 5.44
CA ARG A 96 10.81 7.73 4.70
C ARG A 96 9.80 8.74 5.26
N LEU A 97 10.30 9.91 5.65
CA LEU A 97 9.47 11.02 6.10
C LEU A 97 8.99 11.84 4.90
N PHE A 98 7.68 11.99 4.78
CA PHE A 98 7.01 12.90 3.85
C PHE A 98 6.44 14.05 4.64
N ARG A 99 6.90 15.26 4.36
CA ARG A 99 6.45 16.45 5.06
C ARG A 99 5.05 16.85 4.59
N TRP A 100 4.28 17.52 5.46
CA TRP A 100 2.91 17.93 5.13
C TRP A 100 2.81 18.81 3.88
N ASN A 101 3.80 19.66 3.60
CA ASN A 101 3.87 20.49 2.39
C ASN A 101 4.10 19.69 1.09
N GLU A 102 4.62 18.46 1.19
CA GLU A 102 4.82 17.54 0.07
C GLU A 102 3.56 16.72 -0.23
N LEU A 103 2.58 16.79 0.67
CA LEU A 103 1.33 16.03 0.57
C LEU A 103 0.19 16.97 0.14
N TYR A 104 -0.83 16.39 -0.48
CA TYR A 104 -1.95 17.15 -1.01
C TYR A 104 -3.27 16.78 -0.36
N GLY A 105 -3.60 15.51 -0.33
CA GLY A 105 -4.86 15.04 0.21
C GLY A 105 -4.85 13.52 0.41
N PHE A 106 -5.91 13.01 1.00
CA PHE A 106 -6.01 11.59 1.31
C PHE A 106 -7.43 11.07 1.17
N TRP A 107 -7.55 9.74 1.02
CA TRP A 107 -8.80 9.01 1.07
C TRP A 107 -8.58 7.62 1.65
N PHE A 108 -9.67 6.93 1.95
CA PHE A 108 -9.63 5.55 2.40
C PHE A 108 -10.12 4.63 1.30
N GLU A 109 -9.40 3.53 1.12
CA GLU A 109 -9.76 2.43 0.24
C GLU A 109 -9.88 1.13 1.05
N GLU A 110 -10.64 0.19 0.52
CA GLU A 110 -10.66 -1.17 1.02
C GLU A 110 -10.27 -2.11 -0.12
N LYS A 111 -9.25 -2.95 0.12
CA LYS A 111 -8.78 -3.92 -0.85
C LYS A 111 -8.42 -5.22 -0.14
N TYR A 112 -8.99 -6.33 -0.61
CA TYR A 112 -8.81 -7.65 -0.01
C TYR A 112 -9.19 -7.72 1.48
N GLY A 113 -10.21 -6.96 1.91
CA GLY A 113 -10.62 -6.87 3.31
C GLY A 113 -9.68 -6.06 4.20
N LEU A 114 -8.62 -5.45 3.62
CA LEU A 114 -7.69 -4.56 4.32
C LEU A 114 -8.07 -3.11 4.09
N LYS A 115 -8.06 -2.31 5.16
CA LYS A 115 -8.26 -0.87 5.08
C LYS A 115 -6.95 -0.17 4.79
N ILE A 116 -6.97 0.70 3.81
CA ILE A 116 -5.79 1.40 3.28
C ILE A 116 -6.07 2.89 3.31
N ILE A 117 -5.14 3.65 3.86
CA ILE A 117 -5.09 5.10 3.62
C ILE A 117 -4.21 5.35 2.40
N VAL A 118 -4.74 6.09 1.45
CA VAL A 118 -4.00 6.56 0.28
C VAL A 118 -3.82 8.05 0.41
N ILE A 119 -2.58 8.49 0.32
CA ILE A 119 -2.19 9.89 0.45
C ILE A 119 -1.55 10.32 -0.84
N GLN A 120 -2.11 11.33 -1.47
CA GLN A 120 -1.58 11.91 -2.69
C GLN A 120 -0.47 12.89 -2.38
N THR A 121 0.66 12.74 -3.09
CA THR A 121 1.80 13.63 -2.95
C THR A 121 1.81 14.68 -4.05
N ARG A 122 2.53 15.78 -3.81
CA ARG A 122 2.88 16.78 -4.82
C ARG A 122 4.18 16.44 -5.55
N LEU A 123 4.83 15.36 -5.12
CA LEU A 123 6.10 14.90 -5.70
C LEU A 123 5.85 14.14 -7.01
N PRO A 124 6.77 14.22 -7.97
CA PRO A 124 6.66 13.43 -9.20
C PRO A 124 6.77 11.92 -8.93
N PHE A 125 7.50 11.54 -7.88
CA PHE A 125 7.65 10.15 -7.45
C PHE A 125 7.97 10.04 -5.93
N PRO A 126 7.25 9.21 -5.19
CA PRO A 126 6.01 8.52 -5.55
C PRO A 126 4.82 9.50 -5.62
N GLY A 127 3.95 9.37 -6.61
CA GLY A 127 2.74 10.19 -6.71
C GLY A 127 1.69 9.89 -5.64
N GLN A 128 1.74 8.70 -5.03
CA GLN A 128 0.84 8.26 -3.97
C GLN A 128 1.59 7.41 -2.94
N ILE A 129 1.22 7.56 -1.67
CA ILE A 129 1.65 6.73 -0.56
C ILE A 129 0.45 5.90 -0.14
N ARG A 130 0.65 4.60 0.05
CA ARG A 130 -0.38 3.68 0.51
C ARG A 130 0.09 3.01 1.80
N ALA A 131 -0.74 3.05 2.82
CA ALA A 131 -0.47 2.39 4.09
C ALA A 131 -1.69 1.61 4.55
N VAL A 132 -1.49 0.34 4.88
CA VAL A 132 -2.53 -0.49 5.52
C VAL A 132 -2.65 -0.05 6.96
N PHE A 133 -3.86 -0.03 7.50
CA PHE A 133 -4.08 0.34 8.90
C PHE A 133 -5.18 -0.52 9.55
N PRO A 134 -5.11 -0.78 10.87
CA PRO A 134 -6.14 -1.47 11.61
C PRO A 134 -7.43 -0.62 11.72
N SER A 135 -8.59 -1.28 11.68
CA SER A 135 -9.88 -0.60 11.71
C SER A 135 -10.08 0.34 12.89
N GLU A 136 -9.50 -0.03 14.03
CA GLU A 136 -9.63 0.65 15.33
C GLU A 136 -9.06 2.07 15.32
N ILE A 137 -8.05 2.32 14.49
CA ILE A 137 -7.39 3.63 14.44
C ILE A 137 -7.94 4.57 13.36
N LYS A 138 -8.95 4.13 12.58
CA LYS A 138 -9.49 4.90 11.44
C LYS A 138 -9.90 6.31 11.82
N GLU A 139 -10.67 6.47 12.90
CA GLU A 139 -11.18 7.77 13.32
C GLU A 139 -10.06 8.69 13.82
N LYS A 140 -9.11 8.15 14.59
CA LYS A 140 -7.93 8.90 15.03
C LYS A 140 -7.08 9.33 13.85
N LEU A 141 -6.85 8.40 12.91
CA LEU A 141 -6.07 8.64 11.70
C LEU A 141 -6.71 9.73 10.84
N LYS A 142 -8.05 9.66 10.65
CA LYS A 142 -8.81 10.69 9.94
C LYS A 142 -8.71 12.05 10.64
N THR A 143 -8.99 12.12 11.93
CA THR A 143 -8.94 13.36 12.70
C THR A 143 -7.59 14.06 12.66
N ILE A 144 -6.49 13.29 12.68
CA ILE A 144 -5.15 13.85 12.60
C ILE A 144 -4.85 14.31 11.16
N ALA A 145 -5.17 13.46 10.16
CA ALA A 145 -4.90 13.78 8.76
C ALA A 145 -5.72 14.99 8.26
N ASP A 146 -6.99 15.12 8.68
CA ASP A 146 -7.88 16.27 8.33
C ASP A 146 -7.31 17.63 8.78
N LYS A 147 -6.44 17.67 9.79
CA LYS A 147 -5.79 18.91 10.24
C LYS A 147 -4.77 19.45 9.22
N TYR A 148 -4.20 18.59 8.40
CA TYR A 148 -3.08 18.93 7.52
C TYR A 148 -3.38 18.70 6.04
N LEU A 149 -4.33 17.83 5.71
CA LEU A 149 -4.59 17.36 4.35
C LEU A 149 -6.08 17.45 4.00
N LEU A 150 -6.38 17.60 2.70
CA LEU A 150 -7.73 17.55 2.19
C LEU A 150 -8.24 16.10 2.16
N TYR A 151 -9.42 15.87 2.73
CA TYR A 151 -10.07 14.57 2.62
C TYR A 151 -10.89 14.49 1.32
N PHE A 152 -10.69 13.41 0.56
CA PHE A 152 -11.47 13.10 -0.64
C PHE A 152 -12.42 11.94 -0.36
N GLU A 153 -13.72 12.17 -0.49
CA GLU A 153 -14.71 11.09 -0.32
C GLU A 153 -14.64 10.03 -1.40
N LYS A 154 -14.23 10.42 -2.61
CA LYS A 154 -14.05 9.51 -3.74
C LYS A 154 -12.63 9.62 -4.26
N PRO A 155 -11.91 8.49 -4.38
CA PRO A 155 -10.60 8.49 -5.02
C PRO A 155 -10.75 9.01 -6.45
N GLN A 156 -9.86 9.90 -6.87
CA GLN A 156 -9.72 10.21 -8.28
C GLN A 156 -9.20 8.96 -8.97
N LYS A 157 -10.09 8.25 -9.66
CA LYS A 157 -9.74 7.04 -10.40
C LYS A 157 -8.67 7.40 -11.44
N SER A 158 -7.49 6.84 -11.30
CA SER A 158 -6.45 6.91 -12.31
C SER A 158 -6.96 6.28 -13.61
N LEU A 159 -6.37 6.68 -14.74
CA LEU A 159 -6.68 6.05 -16.05
C LEU A 159 -6.46 4.53 -16.00
N ILE A 160 -5.46 4.09 -15.22
CA ILE A 160 -5.16 2.66 -15.00
C ILE A 160 -6.28 1.98 -14.22
N ASP A 161 -6.84 2.64 -13.20
CA ASP A 161 -7.97 2.10 -12.42
C ASP A 161 -9.22 1.99 -13.28
N LYS A 162 -9.49 2.99 -14.15
CA LYS A 162 -10.60 2.95 -15.12
C LYS A 162 -10.44 1.81 -16.12
N LEU A 163 -9.22 1.58 -16.59
CA LEU A 163 -8.92 0.49 -17.52
C LEU A 163 -9.05 -0.87 -16.83
N SER A 164 -8.57 -0.99 -15.60
CA SER A 164 -8.70 -2.20 -14.78
C SER A 164 -10.16 -2.53 -14.47
N ASP A 165 -10.97 -1.52 -14.10
CA ASP A 165 -12.41 -1.68 -13.87
C ASP A 165 -13.12 -2.11 -15.17
N TRP A 166 -12.75 -1.53 -16.31
CA TRP A 166 -13.32 -1.88 -17.63
C TRP A 166 -12.99 -3.32 -18.04
N ILE A 167 -11.73 -3.75 -17.83
CA ILE A 167 -11.30 -5.12 -18.09
C ILE A 167 -12.00 -6.09 -17.13
N GLY A 168 -12.09 -5.75 -15.84
CA GLY A 168 -12.76 -6.56 -14.84
C GLY A 168 -14.26 -6.74 -15.09
N GLN A 169 -14.94 -5.73 -15.64
CA GLN A 169 -16.35 -5.81 -16.02
C GLN A 169 -16.56 -6.66 -17.28
N LYS A 170 -15.63 -6.62 -18.21
CA LYS A 170 -15.74 -7.36 -19.49
C LYS A 170 -15.28 -8.81 -19.39
N PHE A 171 -14.39 -9.09 -18.43
CA PHE A 171 -13.89 -10.42 -18.11
C PHE A 171 -13.99 -10.65 -16.61
N PRO A 172 -15.19 -11.02 -16.09
CA PRO A 172 -15.34 -11.33 -14.68
C PRO A 172 -14.53 -12.58 -14.34
N MET A 173 -13.31 -12.40 -13.84
CA MET A 173 -12.42 -13.49 -13.41
C MET A 173 -12.65 -13.86 -11.93
N GLU A 174 -13.72 -13.39 -11.33
CA GLU A 174 -14.10 -13.75 -9.97
C GLU A 174 -15.30 -14.71 -9.99
N THR A 175 -15.00 -15.98 -9.95
CA THR A 175 -15.94 -16.96 -9.41
C THR A 175 -16.01 -16.71 -7.91
N THR A 176 -17.12 -16.14 -7.46
CA THR A 176 -17.59 -16.16 -6.08
C THR A 176 -17.61 -17.62 -5.60
N GLY A 177 -16.82 -17.95 -4.59
CA GLY A 177 -16.85 -19.17 -3.81
C GLY A 177 -16.35 -18.84 -2.43
#